data_d3cb9e5a1e6d82f0d75e75069b190527
#
_entry.id   d3cb9e5a1e6d82f0d75e75069b190527
#
_cell.length_a   1.000
_cell.length_b   1.000
_cell.length_c   1.000
_cell.angle_alpha   90.00
_cell.angle_beta   90.00
_cell.angle_gamma   90.00
#
_symmetry.space_group_name_H-M   'P 1'
#
loop_
_entity.id
_entity.type
_entity.pdbx_description
1 polymer ?
#
loop_
_entity_poly.entity_id
_entity_poly.type
_entity_poly.pdbx_seq_one_letter_code
_entity_poly.pdbx_strand_id
1 'polypeptide(L)'
;GLMSIEFNCFDGHDCVSQSLSIPNTGVNTSKLYRMEQFVDSFPDKEAHMTGEEIHKCLDQIEEIHALYSPKTLGLAAAIACCGFTFLLGGGLPEMLFAFVAAGIGNALRTKLIKHHFTLFLNVALSVSSACLIYALLLKMAELALHISVLHEAGYICSMLFIIPGFPFITSGIDLSKLDLRSGLERLTYSVIIVLVATMFAWIMALILKLQPVDFIAIHLSTTALLILRLLTSFCGVFGFSIMFNS
;
A
#
# COMPACT_ATOMS: atom_id res chain seq x y z
N GLY A 1 -1.33 -14.95 -14.40
CA GLY A 1 -0.21 -14.08 -14.02
C GLY A 1 -0.66 -12.67 -13.70
N LEU A 2 0.22 -11.84 -13.18
CA LEU A 2 -0.07 -10.44 -12.86
C LEU A 2 -0.24 -9.55 -14.10
N MET A 3 0.28 -10.00 -15.24
CA MET A 3 0.33 -9.20 -16.47
C MET A 3 -0.60 -9.69 -17.57
N SER A 4 -0.97 -10.96 -17.57
CA SER A 4 -1.84 -11.54 -18.58
C SER A 4 -2.65 -12.71 -18.03
N ILE A 5 -3.86 -12.84 -18.51
CA ILE A 5 -4.72 -14.02 -18.33
C ILE A 5 -4.85 -14.69 -19.69
N GLU A 6 -4.60 -15.98 -19.72
CA GLU A 6 -4.86 -16.83 -20.87
C GLU A 6 -6.03 -17.76 -20.55
N PHE A 7 -7.00 -17.80 -21.42
CA PHE A 7 -8.10 -18.75 -21.30
C PHE A 7 -8.26 -19.53 -22.60
N ASN A 8 -8.63 -20.79 -22.44
CA ASN A 8 -8.94 -21.69 -23.52
C ASN A 8 -10.36 -22.21 -23.35
N CYS A 9 -11.18 -22.10 -24.38
CA CYS A 9 -12.51 -22.62 -24.40
C CYS A 9 -12.62 -23.70 -25.50
N PHE A 10 -13.15 -24.87 -25.15
CA PHE A 10 -13.40 -25.96 -26.07
C PHE A 10 -14.90 -26.14 -26.24
N ASP A 11 -15.38 -26.08 -27.49
CA ASP A 11 -16.73 -26.39 -27.87
C ASP A 11 -16.74 -27.62 -28.81
N GLY A 12 -16.42 -28.79 -28.26
CA GLY A 12 -16.44 -30.06 -28.95
C GLY A 12 -15.58 -30.19 -30.22
N HIS A 13 -15.56 -29.19 -31.07
CA HIS A 13 -14.84 -29.14 -32.35
C HIS A 13 -13.93 -27.91 -32.47
N ASP A 14 -14.24 -26.83 -31.82
CA ASP A 14 -13.49 -25.59 -31.91
C ASP A 14 -12.77 -25.28 -30.58
N CYS A 15 -11.51 -24.79 -30.69
CA CYS A 15 -10.73 -24.31 -29.56
C CYS A 15 -10.48 -22.82 -29.75
N VAL A 16 -10.99 -22.02 -28.85
CA VAL A 16 -10.71 -20.57 -28.79
C VAL A 16 -9.72 -20.32 -27.67
N SER A 17 -8.54 -19.84 -28.03
CA SER A 17 -7.53 -19.38 -27.08
C SER A 17 -7.39 -17.88 -27.16
N GLN A 18 -7.50 -17.19 -26.04
CA GLN A 18 -7.31 -15.75 -25.98
C GLN A 18 -6.41 -15.37 -24.80
N SER A 19 -5.47 -14.47 -25.06
CA SER A 19 -4.63 -13.87 -24.04
C SER A 19 -5.01 -12.41 -23.89
N LEU A 20 -5.35 -12.00 -22.66
CA LEU A 20 -5.71 -10.63 -22.30
C LEU A 20 -4.63 -10.03 -21.40
N SER A 21 -4.14 -8.85 -21.75
CA SER A 21 -3.29 -8.08 -20.86
C SER A 21 -4.13 -7.50 -19.72
N ILE A 22 -3.68 -7.70 -18.49
CA ILE A 22 -4.33 -7.11 -17.32
C ILE A 22 -3.79 -5.70 -17.13
N PRO A 23 -4.64 -4.66 -17.14
CA PRO A 23 -4.22 -3.33 -16.75
C PRO A 23 -3.78 -3.31 -15.28
N ASN A 24 -3.17 -2.21 -14.83
CA ASN A 24 -2.63 -2.08 -13.47
C ASN A 24 -3.56 -2.70 -12.41
N THR A 25 -3.03 -3.69 -11.71
CA THR A 25 -3.78 -4.40 -10.66
C THR A 25 -3.94 -3.50 -9.44
N GLY A 26 -5.16 -3.12 -9.15
CA GLY A 26 -5.57 -2.53 -7.87
C GLY A 26 -6.25 -3.58 -7.00
N VAL A 27 -6.24 -3.39 -5.69
CA VAL A 27 -7.00 -4.25 -4.78
C VAL A 27 -8.30 -3.54 -4.43
N ASN A 28 -9.44 -4.11 -4.86
CA ASN A 28 -10.76 -3.66 -4.44
C ASN A 28 -11.47 -4.86 -3.80
N THR A 29 -11.47 -4.90 -2.47
CA THR A 29 -12.06 -6.02 -1.71
C THR A 29 -13.57 -6.11 -1.89
N SER A 30 -14.25 -4.99 -2.16
CA SER A 30 -15.69 -4.97 -2.42
C SER A 30 -16.02 -5.65 -3.76
N LYS A 31 -15.24 -5.36 -4.81
CA LYS A 31 -15.38 -6.06 -6.11
C LYS A 31 -15.07 -7.55 -5.96
N LEU A 32 -14.00 -7.88 -5.25
CA LEU A 32 -13.61 -9.27 -4.99
C LEU A 32 -14.74 -10.04 -4.30
N TYR A 33 -15.27 -9.49 -3.21
CA TYR A 33 -16.38 -10.11 -2.47
C TYR A 33 -17.62 -10.32 -3.33
N ARG A 34 -17.98 -9.33 -4.16
CA ARG A 34 -19.13 -9.47 -5.07
C ARG A 34 -18.90 -10.50 -6.17
N MET A 35 -17.65 -10.56 -6.67
CA MET A 35 -17.27 -11.58 -7.65
C MET A 35 -17.30 -12.98 -7.05
N GLU A 36 -16.80 -13.17 -5.83
CA GLU A 36 -16.90 -14.44 -5.10
C GLU A 36 -18.35 -14.87 -4.91
N GLN A 37 -19.21 -13.95 -4.42
CA GLN A 37 -20.64 -14.25 -4.29
C GLN A 37 -21.30 -14.65 -5.63
N PHE A 38 -20.91 -13.99 -6.72
CA PHE A 38 -21.41 -14.33 -8.05
C PHE A 38 -20.96 -15.73 -8.44
N VAL A 39 -19.67 -16.05 -8.32
CA VAL A 39 -19.10 -17.36 -8.67
C VAL A 39 -19.70 -18.47 -7.81
N ASP A 40 -19.82 -18.28 -6.50
CA ASP A 40 -20.39 -19.28 -5.59
C ASP A 40 -21.87 -19.55 -5.88
N SER A 41 -22.62 -18.54 -6.31
CA SER A 41 -24.03 -18.67 -6.66
C SER A 41 -24.27 -19.15 -8.10
N PHE A 42 -23.22 -19.20 -8.93
CA PHE A 42 -23.34 -19.49 -10.35
C PHE A 42 -23.85 -20.92 -10.63
N PRO A 43 -23.35 -21.99 -9.95
CA PRO A 43 -23.83 -23.34 -10.21
C PRO A 43 -25.35 -23.52 -10.00
N ASP A 44 -25.92 -22.78 -9.03
CA ASP A 44 -27.36 -22.85 -8.73
C ASP A 44 -28.21 -22.04 -9.72
N LYS A 45 -27.61 -21.04 -10.36
CA LYS A 45 -28.29 -20.09 -11.28
C LYS A 45 -28.04 -20.40 -12.76
N GLU A 46 -26.99 -21.16 -13.07
CA GLU A 46 -26.50 -21.43 -14.43
C GLU A 46 -27.61 -21.94 -15.37
N ALA A 47 -28.49 -22.78 -14.86
CA ALA A 47 -29.60 -23.36 -15.66
C ALA A 47 -30.67 -22.31 -16.10
N HIS A 48 -30.63 -21.08 -15.59
CA HIS A 48 -31.69 -20.08 -15.75
C HIS A 48 -31.20 -18.72 -16.22
N MET A 49 -29.87 -18.48 -16.34
CA MET A 49 -29.31 -17.19 -16.76
C MET A 49 -28.93 -17.21 -18.24
N THR A 50 -29.38 -16.19 -18.96
CA THR A 50 -28.92 -15.93 -20.33
C THR A 50 -27.53 -15.24 -20.31
N GLY A 51 -26.79 -15.32 -21.45
CA GLY A 51 -25.51 -14.65 -21.59
C GLY A 51 -25.58 -13.13 -21.32
N GLU A 52 -26.70 -12.50 -21.74
CA GLU A 52 -26.91 -11.05 -21.48
C GLU A 52 -27.09 -10.75 -20.00
N GLU A 53 -27.76 -11.61 -19.24
CA GLU A 53 -27.91 -11.45 -17.78
C GLU A 53 -26.59 -11.63 -17.04
N ILE A 54 -25.75 -12.58 -17.49
CA ILE A 54 -24.40 -12.77 -16.97
C ILE A 54 -23.55 -11.49 -17.19
N HIS A 55 -23.53 -10.98 -18.43
CA HIS A 55 -22.82 -9.74 -18.74
C HIS A 55 -23.31 -8.57 -17.90
N LYS A 56 -24.61 -8.41 -17.74
CA LYS A 56 -25.18 -7.35 -16.89
C LYS A 56 -24.76 -7.46 -15.43
N CYS A 57 -24.68 -8.67 -14.88
CA CYS A 57 -24.18 -8.88 -13.51
C CYS A 57 -22.69 -8.53 -13.40
N LEU A 58 -21.87 -8.91 -14.38
CA LEU A 58 -20.45 -8.59 -14.41
C LEU A 58 -20.21 -7.08 -14.56
N ASP A 59 -20.96 -6.40 -15.43
CA ASP A 59 -20.91 -4.94 -15.60
C ASP A 59 -21.27 -4.22 -14.30
N GLN A 60 -22.28 -4.68 -13.57
CA GLN A 60 -22.62 -4.12 -12.24
C GLN A 60 -21.50 -4.28 -11.22
N ILE A 61 -20.74 -5.39 -11.27
CA ILE A 61 -19.58 -5.60 -10.41
C ILE A 61 -18.43 -4.68 -10.86
N GLU A 62 -18.25 -4.49 -12.16
CA GLU A 62 -17.21 -3.60 -12.70
C GLU A 62 -17.46 -2.14 -12.35
N GLU A 63 -18.71 -1.69 -12.32
CA GLU A 63 -19.10 -0.33 -11.95
C GLU A 63 -18.90 0.02 -10.47
N ILE A 64 -18.60 -0.96 -9.60
CA ILE A 64 -18.34 -0.68 -8.17
C ILE A 64 -17.11 0.23 -8.06
N HIS A 65 -17.35 1.48 -7.66
CA HIS A 65 -16.30 2.48 -7.46
C HIS A 65 -15.47 2.19 -6.19
N ALA A 66 -14.27 2.78 -6.16
CA ALA A 66 -13.44 2.78 -4.96
C ALA A 66 -14.23 3.33 -3.75
N LEU A 67 -14.18 2.58 -2.63
CA LEU A 67 -14.97 2.89 -1.44
C LEU A 67 -14.53 4.19 -0.76
N TYR A 68 -13.26 4.55 -0.90
CA TYR A 68 -12.65 5.66 -0.18
C TYR A 68 -12.16 6.76 -1.12
N SER A 69 -12.35 8.00 -0.68
CA SER A 69 -11.83 9.17 -1.39
C SER A 69 -10.31 9.27 -1.27
N PRO A 70 -9.60 9.94 -2.21
CA PRO A 70 -8.16 10.15 -2.12
C PRO A 70 -7.71 10.86 -0.84
N LYS A 71 -8.57 11.70 -0.26
CA LYS A 71 -8.31 12.37 1.02
C LYS A 71 -8.34 11.38 2.18
N THR A 72 -9.32 10.47 2.18
CA THR A 72 -9.42 9.40 3.18
C THR A 72 -8.23 8.46 3.12
N LEU A 73 -7.77 8.11 1.90
CA LEU A 73 -6.58 7.28 1.70
C LEU A 73 -5.31 7.98 2.20
N GLY A 74 -5.19 9.30 1.97
CA GLY A 74 -4.08 10.10 2.52
C GLY A 74 -4.08 10.12 4.05
N LEU A 75 -5.25 10.29 4.66
CA LEU A 75 -5.40 10.26 6.12
C LEU A 75 -5.12 8.86 6.69
N ALA A 76 -5.59 7.81 6.03
CA ALA A 76 -5.31 6.43 6.42
C ALA A 76 -3.81 6.11 6.40
N ALA A 77 -3.09 6.55 5.35
CA ALA A 77 -1.64 6.44 5.27
C ALA A 77 -0.93 7.21 6.39
N ALA A 78 -1.40 8.43 6.68
CA ALA A 78 -0.86 9.25 7.76
C ALA A 78 -1.00 8.56 9.12
N ILE A 79 -2.19 8.03 9.44
CA ILE A 79 -2.46 7.30 10.69
C ILE A 79 -1.61 6.03 10.77
N ALA A 80 -1.53 5.28 9.67
CA ALA A 80 -0.74 4.05 9.62
C ALA A 80 0.74 4.32 9.88
N CYS A 81 1.35 5.26 9.16
CA CYS A 81 2.76 5.60 9.33
C CYS A 81 3.05 6.18 10.72
N CYS A 82 2.16 7.00 11.26
CA CYS A 82 2.24 7.51 12.64
C CYS A 82 2.26 6.36 13.66
N GLY A 83 1.34 5.40 13.55
CA GLY A 83 1.29 4.23 14.44
C GLY A 83 2.55 3.37 14.34
N PHE A 84 3.01 3.10 13.13
CA PHE A 84 4.26 2.33 12.92
C PHE A 84 5.50 3.08 13.41
N THR A 85 5.53 4.41 13.33
CA THR A 85 6.62 5.21 13.89
C THR A 85 6.79 4.93 15.38
N PHE A 86 5.69 4.91 16.14
CA PHE A 86 5.74 4.56 17.56
C PHE A 86 6.19 3.12 17.81
N LEU A 87 5.71 2.17 17.01
CA LEU A 87 6.09 0.75 17.14
C LEU A 87 7.59 0.51 16.89
N LEU A 88 8.18 1.31 16.01
CA LEU A 88 9.62 1.28 15.73
C LEU A 88 10.46 2.04 16.77
N GLY A 89 9.82 2.68 17.74
CA GLY A 89 10.49 3.38 18.84
C GLY A 89 10.55 4.90 18.70
N GLY A 90 9.88 5.48 17.70
CA GLY A 90 9.77 6.92 17.54
C GLY A 90 8.90 7.57 18.61
N GLY A 91 9.25 8.78 19.03
CA GLY A 91 8.52 9.59 20.00
C GLY A 91 7.38 10.41 19.35
N LEU A 92 6.76 11.30 20.14
CA LEU A 92 5.69 12.16 19.67
C LEU A 92 6.09 13.08 18.50
N PRO A 93 7.28 13.70 18.47
CA PRO A 93 7.68 14.54 17.35
C PRO A 93 7.75 13.76 16.04
N GLU A 94 8.42 12.58 16.06
CA GLU A 94 8.58 11.72 14.89
C GLU A 94 7.22 11.21 14.39
N MET A 95 6.32 10.86 15.30
CA MET A 95 4.95 10.44 14.96
C MET A 95 4.21 11.55 14.23
N LEU A 96 4.27 12.80 14.70
CA LEU A 96 3.61 13.96 14.08
C LEU A 96 4.22 14.28 12.70
N PHE A 97 5.54 14.28 12.59
CA PHE A 97 6.22 14.56 11.33
C PHE A 97 5.95 13.46 10.30
N ALA A 98 6.01 12.20 10.72
CA ALA A 98 5.67 11.07 9.87
C ALA A 98 4.20 11.09 9.42
N PHE A 99 3.27 11.48 10.31
CA PHE A 99 1.86 11.65 9.97
C PHE A 99 1.66 12.63 8.80
N VAL A 100 2.23 13.83 8.91
CA VAL A 100 2.08 14.86 7.88
C VAL A 100 2.79 14.44 6.59
N ALA A 101 4.03 13.97 6.71
CA ALA A 101 4.85 13.58 5.57
C ALA A 101 4.24 12.41 4.78
N ALA A 102 3.78 11.37 5.47
CA ALA A 102 3.14 10.21 4.84
C ALA A 102 1.79 10.57 4.21
N GLY A 103 0.98 11.41 4.87
CA GLY A 103 -0.30 11.87 4.34
C GLY A 103 -0.15 12.62 3.01
N ILE A 104 0.79 13.56 2.94
CA ILE A 104 1.07 14.33 1.72
C ILE A 104 1.73 13.43 0.67
N GLY A 105 2.69 12.58 1.06
CA GLY A 105 3.35 11.63 0.17
C GLY A 105 2.37 10.68 -0.50
N ASN A 106 1.42 10.11 0.25
CA ASN A 106 0.39 9.24 -0.30
C ASN A 106 -0.64 10.00 -1.16
N ALA A 107 -0.99 11.23 -0.80
CA ALA A 107 -1.86 12.07 -1.62
C ALA A 107 -1.21 12.39 -2.99
N LEU A 108 0.11 12.65 -3.00
CA LEU A 108 0.88 12.81 -4.22
C LEU A 108 0.90 11.52 -5.03
N ARG A 109 1.16 10.37 -4.40
CA ARG A 109 1.11 9.04 -5.03
C ARG A 109 -0.21 8.82 -5.76
N THR A 110 -1.33 9.07 -5.10
CA THR A 110 -2.67 8.90 -5.69
C THR A 110 -2.88 9.81 -6.90
N LYS A 111 -2.38 11.05 -6.86
CA LYS A 111 -2.43 11.96 -8.01
C LYS A 111 -1.59 11.45 -9.18
N LEU A 112 -0.37 10.98 -8.91
CA LEU A 112 0.53 10.48 -9.96
C LEU A 112 -0.06 9.23 -10.64
N ILE A 113 -0.71 8.34 -9.89
CA ILE A 113 -1.43 7.18 -10.45
C ILE A 113 -2.52 7.65 -11.41
N LYS A 114 -3.34 8.65 -11.01
CA LYS A 114 -4.40 9.21 -11.85
C LYS A 114 -3.89 9.84 -13.15
N HIS A 115 -2.68 10.38 -13.14
CA HIS A 115 -2.02 10.94 -14.32
C HIS A 115 -1.21 9.89 -15.11
N HIS A 116 -1.41 8.61 -14.84
CA HIS A 116 -0.76 7.49 -15.55
C HIS A 116 0.78 7.54 -15.56
N PHE A 117 1.39 8.10 -14.53
CA PHE A 117 2.84 8.04 -14.38
C PHE A 117 3.31 6.59 -14.18
N THR A 118 4.52 6.30 -14.67
CA THR A 118 5.11 4.97 -14.49
C THR A 118 5.26 4.64 -13.00
N LEU A 119 5.19 3.33 -12.66
CA LEU A 119 5.31 2.86 -11.29
C LEU A 119 6.58 3.39 -10.60
N PHE A 120 7.73 3.32 -11.31
CA PHE A 120 9.01 3.78 -10.77
C PHE A 120 9.00 5.27 -10.43
N LEU A 121 8.51 6.10 -11.35
CA LEU A 121 8.46 7.54 -11.13
C LEU A 121 7.49 7.90 -10.01
N ASN A 122 6.37 7.20 -9.93
CA ASN A 122 5.41 7.37 -8.84
C ASN A 122 6.03 7.07 -7.48
N VAL A 123 6.69 5.90 -7.34
CA VAL A 123 7.37 5.51 -6.09
C VAL A 123 8.47 6.53 -5.75
N ALA A 124 9.32 6.86 -6.73
CA ALA A 124 10.43 7.79 -6.54
C ALA A 124 9.98 9.17 -6.04
N LEU A 125 9.00 9.78 -6.71
CA LEU A 125 8.50 11.11 -6.33
C LEU A 125 7.74 11.09 -5.00
N SER A 126 6.96 10.05 -4.73
CA SER A 126 6.20 9.93 -3.49
C SER A 126 7.11 9.76 -2.28
N VAL A 127 8.12 8.90 -2.38
CA VAL A 127 9.13 8.70 -1.32
C VAL A 127 9.96 9.97 -1.12
N SER A 128 10.49 10.55 -2.21
CA SER A 128 11.30 11.76 -2.11
C SER A 128 10.54 12.91 -1.48
N SER A 129 9.25 13.08 -1.83
CA SER A 129 8.41 14.11 -1.22
C SER A 129 8.16 13.86 0.27
N ALA A 130 7.89 12.62 0.68
CA ALA A 130 7.69 12.28 2.08
C ALA A 130 8.96 12.54 2.90
N CYS A 131 10.13 12.09 2.43
CA CYS A 131 11.42 12.33 3.08
C CYS A 131 11.74 13.84 3.18
N LEU A 132 11.47 14.60 2.11
CA LEU A 132 11.70 16.05 2.09
C LEU A 132 10.80 16.77 3.11
N ILE A 133 9.51 16.43 3.14
CA ILE A 133 8.57 17.06 4.08
C ILE A 133 8.95 16.73 5.52
N TYR A 134 9.30 15.47 5.80
CA TYR A 134 9.78 15.07 7.12
C TYR A 134 10.99 15.91 7.55
N ALA A 135 12.00 16.01 6.68
CA ALA A 135 13.22 16.78 6.96
C ALA A 135 12.96 18.28 7.14
N LEU A 136 12.03 18.85 6.36
CA LEU A 136 11.63 20.24 6.52
C LEU A 136 10.95 20.49 7.87
N LEU A 137 10.02 19.61 8.27
CA LEU A 137 9.35 19.70 9.57
C LEU A 137 10.32 19.54 10.72
N LEU A 138 11.29 18.61 10.60
CA LEU A 138 12.35 18.43 11.57
C LEU A 138 13.17 19.71 11.73
N LYS A 139 13.68 20.29 10.64
CA LYS A 139 14.45 21.54 10.68
C LYS A 139 13.67 22.72 11.23
N MET A 140 12.38 22.81 10.89
CA MET A 140 11.51 23.84 11.47
C MET A 140 11.34 23.66 12.98
N ALA A 141 11.19 22.43 13.45
CA ALA A 141 11.08 22.12 14.86
C ALA A 141 12.40 22.40 15.62
N GLU A 142 13.55 22.07 15.03
CA GLU A 142 14.86 22.40 15.58
C GLU A 142 15.03 23.90 15.76
N LEU A 143 14.67 24.70 14.75
CA LEU A 143 14.80 26.16 14.78
C LEU A 143 13.82 26.81 15.77
N ALA A 144 12.57 26.32 15.82
CA ALA A 144 11.49 26.93 16.62
C ALA A 144 11.45 26.44 18.07
N LEU A 145 11.72 25.13 18.30
CA LEU A 145 11.53 24.47 19.58
C LEU A 145 12.83 24.01 20.24
N HIS A 146 13.99 24.23 19.60
CA HIS A 146 15.30 23.77 20.07
C HIS A 146 15.32 22.26 20.39
N ILE A 147 14.56 21.45 19.64
CA ILE A 147 14.57 20.00 19.76
C ILE A 147 15.90 19.48 19.22
N SER A 148 16.55 18.58 19.94
CA SER A 148 17.84 18.02 19.52
C SER A 148 17.73 17.15 18.27
N VAL A 149 18.80 17.07 17.49
CA VAL A 149 18.96 16.39 16.18
C VAL A 149 18.69 14.86 16.19
N LEU A 150 18.25 14.29 17.31
CA LEU A 150 18.12 12.85 17.53
C LEU A 150 16.88 12.19 16.87
N HIS A 151 16.15 12.95 16.02
CA HIS A 151 14.87 12.51 15.43
C HIS A 151 14.97 12.21 13.93
N GLU A 152 16.17 12.12 13.38
CA GLU A 152 16.38 12.03 11.93
C GLU A 152 15.87 10.73 11.32
N ALA A 153 15.93 9.59 12.03
CA ALA A 153 15.53 8.28 11.53
C ALA A 153 14.04 8.18 11.12
N GLY A 154 13.20 9.11 11.59
CA GLY A 154 11.76 9.10 11.31
C GLY A 154 11.40 9.29 9.82
N TYR A 155 12.33 9.77 8.97
CA TYR A 155 12.09 9.85 7.52
C TYR A 155 11.81 8.47 6.90
N ILE A 156 12.39 7.40 7.44
CA ILE A 156 12.12 6.02 7.02
C ILE A 156 10.67 5.65 7.32
N CYS A 157 10.16 6.06 8.49
CA CYS A 157 8.78 5.79 8.89
C CYS A 157 7.79 6.55 8.00
N SER A 158 8.15 7.74 7.51
CA SER A 158 7.29 8.56 6.67
C SER A 158 6.99 7.97 5.30
N MET A 159 7.79 7.00 4.83
CA MET A 159 7.61 6.34 3.53
C MET A 159 6.98 4.94 3.60
N LEU A 160 6.61 4.44 4.79
CA LEU A 160 6.09 3.08 4.96
C LEU A 160 4.81 2.81 4.15
N PHE A 161 4.06 3.86 3.77
CA PHE A 161 2.88 3.71 2.92
C PHE A 161 3.16 3.15 1.52
N ILE A 162 4.43 3.15 1.10
CA ILE A 162 4.86 2.59 -0.20
C ILE A 162 5.02 1.07 -0.15
N ILE A 163 5.27 0.49 1.03
CA ILE A 163 5.57 -0.93 1.16
C ILE A 163 4.38 -1.77 0.68
N PRO A 164 4.57 -2.62 -0.33
CA PRO A 164 3.50 -3.41 -0.93
C PRO A 164 3.19 -4.66 -0.09
N GLY A 165 2.66 -4.45 1.13
CA GLY A 165 2.40 -5.53 2.09
C GLY A 165 1.44 -6.61 1.55
N PHE A 166 0.36 -6.19 0.87
CA PHE A 166 -0.61 -7.12 0.30
C PHE A 166 0.00 -8.03 -0.79
N PRO A 167 0.74 -7.51 -1.79
CA PRO A 167 1.44 -8.36 -2.75
C PRO A 167 2.47 -9.31 -2.12
N PHE A 168 3.15 -8.92 -1.04
CA PHE A 168 4.06 -9.81 -0.32
C PHE A 168 3.31 -10.98 0.33
N ILE A 169 2.20 -10.72 1.01
CA ILE A 169 1.40 -11.75 1.67
C ILE A 169 0.80 -12.71 0.63
N THR A 170 0.21 -12.18 -0.43
CA THR A 170 -0.39 -13.00 -1.50
C THR A 170 0.66 -13.81 -2.27
N SER A 171 1.85 -13.27 -2.48
CA SER A 171 2.99 -14.01 -3.02
C SER A 171 3.36 -15.20 -2.14
N GLY A 172 3.44 -15.00 -0.82
CA GLY A 172 3.72 -16.09 0.13
C GLY A 172 2.65 -17.17 0.10
N ILE A 173 1.38 -16.81 -0.02
CA ILE A 173 0.26 -17.75 -0.14
C ILE A 173 0.35 -18.54 -1.45
N ASP A 174 0.61 -17.89 -2.57
CA ASP A 174 0.74 -18.54 -3.89
C ASP A 174 1.92 -19.53 -3.89
N LEU A 175 3.07 -19.11 -3.35
CA LEU A 175 4.25 -19.98 -3.22
C LEU A 175 3.97 -21.20 -2.32
N SER A 176 3.22 -21.02 -1.23
CA SER A 176 2.85 -22.12 -0.33
C SER A 176 1.90 -23.12 -0.99
N LYS A 177 1.11 -22.68 -1.96
CA LYS A 177 0.23 -23.51 -2.78
C LYS A 177 0.92 -24.11 -4.01
N LEU A 178 2.24 -23.88 -4.16
CA LEU A 178 3.07 -24.29 -5.30
C LEU A 178 2.67 -23.60 -6.62
N ASP A 179 1.89 -22.52 -6.60
CA ASP A 179 1.74 -21.64 -7.76
C ASP A 179 2.96 -20.72 -7.87
N LEU A 180 4.05 -21.32 -8.32
CA LEU A 180 5.36 -20.66 -8.36
C LEU A 180 5.37 -19.47 -9.32
N ARG A 181 4.61 -19.54 -10.43
CA ARG A 181 4.57 -18.47 -11.44
C ARG A 181 3.95 -17.21 -10.84
N SER A 182 2.73 -17.29 -10.33
CA SER A 182 2.03 -16.14 -9.72
C SER A 182 2.77 -15.62 -8.49
N GLY A 183 3.27 -16.54 -7.66
CA GLY A 183 4.02 -16.18 -6.45
C GLY A 183 5.31 -15.42 -6.75
N LEU A 184 6.12 -15.89 -7.70
CA LEU A 184 7.36 -15.20 -8.10
C LEU A 184 7.11 -13.86 -8.80
N GLU A 185 6.10 -13.77 -9.66
CA GLU A 185 5.72 -12.50 -10.30
C GLU A 185 5.37 -11.43 -9.24
N ARG A 186 4.54 -11.77 -8.25
CA ARG A 186 4.15 -10.86 -7.16
C ARG A 186 5.31 -10.51 -6.23
N LEU A 187 6.16 -11.50 -5.92
CA LEU A 187 7.35 -11.28 -5.11
C LEU A 187 8.30 -10.31 -5.80
N THR A 188 8.61 -10.57 -7.07
CA THR A 188 9.50 -9.72 -7.86
C THR A 188 8.96 -8.29 -7.95
N TYR A 189 7.67 -8.12 -8.24
CA TYR A 189 7.03 -6.81 -8.24
C TYR A 189 7.21 -6.08 -6.91
N SER A 190 6.97 -6.77 -5.79
CA SER A 190 7.08 -6.21 -4.45
C SER A 190 8.52 -5.83 -4.10
N VAL A 191 9.48 -6.69 -4.43
CA VAL A 191 10.92 -6.45 -4.20
C VAL A 191 11.38 -5.23 -5.01
N ILE A 192 10.97 -5.11 -6.27
CA ILE A 192 11.33 -3.95 -7.10
C ILE A 192 10.81 -2.64 -6.49
N ILE A 193 9.56 -2.61 -6.01
CA ILE A 193 9.01 -1.40 -5.35
C ILE A 193 9.84 -1.02 -4.13
N VAL A 194 10.17 -1.98 -3.27
CA VAL A 194 10.98 -1.73 -2.07
C VAL A 194 12.37 -1.27 -2.43
N LEU A 195 13.02 -1.88 -3.43
CA LEU A 195 14.35 -1.45 -3.90
C LEU A 195 14.34 -0.01 -4.40
N VAL A 196 13.35 0.36 -5.23
CA VAL A 196 13.22 1.74 -5.72
C VAL A 196 12.95 2.70 -4.56
N ALA A 197 12.04 2.35 -3.66
CA ALA A 197 11.70 3.18 -2.50
C ALA A 197 12.92 3.42 -1.59
N THR A 198 13.66 2.36 -1.26
CA THR A 198 14.86 2.46 -0.41
C THR A 198 15.98 3.23 -1.08
N MET A 199 16.17 3.05 -2.39
CA MET A 199 17.18 3.79 -3.17
C MET A 199 16.88 5.30 -3.13
N PHE A 200 15.64 5.71 -3.38
CA PHE A 200 15.27 7.13 -3.36
C PHE A 200 15.28 7.71 -1.94
N ALA A 201 14.88 6.93 -0.92
CA ALA A 201 15.03 7.34 0.47
C ALA A 201 16.49 7.57 0.86
N TRP A 202 17.38 6.69 0.42
CA TRP A 202 18.82 6.83 0.65
C TRP A 202 19.42 8.04 -0.09
N ILE A 203 19.04 8.25 -1.35
CA ILE A 203 19.44 9.45 -2.10
C ILE A 203 19.00 10.73 -1.38
N MET A 204 17.74 10.76 -0.90
CA MET A 204 17.21 11.90 -0.15
C MET A 204 17.97 12.10 1.17
N ALA A 205 18.30 11.02 1.89
CA ALA A 205 19.10 11.10 3.12
C ALA A 205 20.50 11.69 2.85
N LEU A 206 21.15 11.31 1.74
CA LEU A 206 22.44 11.88 1.34
C LEU A 206 22.33 13.38 0.99
N ILE A 207 21.31 13.77 0.21
CA ILE A 207 21.09 15.18 -0.18
C ILE A 207 20.80 16.05 1.05
N LEU A 208 19.95 15.56 1.95
CA LEU A 208 19.51 16.29 3.14
C LEU A 208 20.48 16.11 4.32
N LYS A 209 21.52 15.28 4.15
CA LYS A 209 22.53 14.92 5.19
C LYS A 209 21.90 14.35 6.45
N LEU A 210 20.82 13.58 6.29
CA LEU A 210 20.15 12.89 7.40
C LEU A 210 20.98 11.68 7.83
N GLN A 211 21.10 11.49 9.14
CA GLN A 211 21.75 10.31 9.71
C GLN A 211 20.70 9.37 10.29
N PRO A 212 20.69 8.10 9.93
CA PRO A 212 19.77 7.11 10.51
C PRO A 212 20.26 6.69 11.90
N VAL A 213 20.16 7.60 12.86
CA VAL A 213 20.47 7.32 14.27
C VAL A 213 19.23 6.67 14.89
N ASP A 214 19.45 5.66 15.74
CA ASP A 214 18.39 4.96 16.44
C ASP A 214 17.56 5.92 17.31
N PHE A 215 16.27 5.61 17.44
CA PHE A 215 15.37 6.39 18.27
C PHE A 215 15.77 6.30 19.74
N ILE A 216 15.56 7.38 20.47
CA ILE A 216 15.77 7.40 21.92
C ILE A 216 14.72 6.49 22.58
N ALA A 217 15.16 5.63 23.51
CA ALA A 217 14.26 4.77 24.24
C ALA A 217 13.19 5.57 25.00
N ILE A 218 11.93 5.24 24.77
CA ILE A 218 10.80 5.88 25.45
C ILE A 218 10.68 5.32 26.87
N HIS A 219 10.93 6.16 27.86
CA HIS A 219 10.81 5.80 29.29
C HIS A 219 9.36 5.93 29.77
N LEU A 220 8.57 4.88 29.53
CA LEU A 220 7.21 4.75 30.04
C LEU A 220 7.10 3.51 30.93
N SER A 221 6.08 3.47 31.81
CA SER A 221 5.78 2.24 32.55
C SER A 221 5.44 1.11 31.58
N THR A 222 5.80 -0.12 31.92
CA THR A 222 5.59 -1.32 31.07
C THR A 222 4.13 -1.46 30.63
N THR A 223 3.20 -1.16 31.55
CA THR A 223 1.75 -1.24 31.26
C THR A 223 1.32 -0.15 30.26
N ALA A 224 1.78 1.09 30.44
CA ALA A 224 1.47 2.18 29.52
C ALA A 224 2.05 1.92 28.12
N LEU A 225 3.29 1.41 28.07
CA LEU A 225 3.94 1.05 26.80
C LEU A 225 3.16 -0.06 26.07
N LEU A 226 2.68 -1.08 26.79
CA LEU A 226 1.87 -2.16 26.21
C LEU A 226 0.56 -1.62 25.61
N ILE A 227 -0.16 -0.81 26.37
CA ILE A 227 -1.42 -0.21 25.91
C ILE A 227 -1.20 0.65 24.67
N LEU A 228 -0.18 1.51 24.68
CA LEU A 228 0.14 2.37 23.53
C LEU A 228 0.57 1.55 22.30
N ARG A 229 1.35 0.49 22.49
CA ARG A 229 1.71 -0.42 21.38
C ARG A 229 0.50 -1.12 20.80
N LEU A 230 -0.44 -1.56 21.61
CA LEU A 230 -1.71 -2.16 21.12
C LEU A 230 -2.54 -1.15 20.34
N LEU A 231 -2.71 0.06 20.86
CA LEU A 231 -3.45 1.13 20.19
C LEU A 231 -2.80 1.52 18.85
N THR A 232 -1.49 1.74 18.84
CA THR A 232 -0.76 2.13 17.62
C THR A 232 -0.69 1.01 16.60
N SER A 233 -0.61 -0.27 17.04
CA SER A 233 -0.75 -1.43 16.17
C SER A 233 -2.12 -1.48 15.51
N PHE A 234 -3.18 -1.29 16.28
CA PHE A 234 -4.55 -1.23 15.76
C PHE A 234 -4.70 -0.10 14.72
N CYS A 235 -4.26 1.11 15.06
CA CYS A 235 -4.30 2.26 14.14
C CYS A 235 -3.48 2.00 12.87
N GLY A 236 -2.31 1.40 12.99
CA GLY A 236 -1.44 1.06 11.88
C GLY A 236 -2.10 0.07 10.92
N VAL A 237 -2.59 -1.04 11.43
CA VAL A 237 -3.26 -2.09 10.64
C VAL A 237 -4.57 -1.58 10.04
N PHE A 238 -5.36 -0.84 10.80
CA PHE A 238 -6.62 -0.24 10.33
C PHE A 238 -6.37 0.75 9.17
N GLY A 239 -5.37 1.61 9.30
CA GLY A 239 -5.00 2.55 8.24
C GLY A 239 -4.58 1.84 6.95
N PHE A 240 -3.73 0.81 7.05
CA PHE A 240 -3.35 0.01 5.88
C PHE A 240 -4.54 -0.76 5.29
N SER A 241 -5.44 -1.29 6.11
CA SER A 241 -6.66 -1.96 5.64
C SER A 241 -7.52 -1.04 4.76
N ILE A 242 -7.68 0.23 5.16
CA ILE A 242 -8.37 1.23 4.34
C ILE A 242 -7.64 1.48 3.02
N MET A 243 -6.29 1.57 3.06
CA MET A 243 -5.49 1.79 1.87
C MET A 243 -5.57 0.66 0.85
N PHE A 244 -5.76 -0.59 1.29
CA PHE A 244 -5.91 -1.73 0.40
C PHE A 244 -7.29 -1.84 -0.26
N ASN A 245 -8.24 -1.02 0.13
CA ASN A 245 -9.59 -1.00 -0.44
C ASN A 245 -9.83 0.25 -1.32
N SER A 246 -8.79 0.63 -2.06
CA SER A 246 -8.76 1.83 -2.92
C SER A 246 -9.01 1.52 -4.39
#